data_2abb906475315737fb53c830e44fd5ce
#
_entry.id   2abb906475315737fb53c830e44fd5ce
#
_cell.length_a   1.000
_cell.length_b   1.000
_cell.length_c   1.000
_cell.angle_alpha   90.00
_cell.angle_beta   90.00
_cell.angle_gamma   90.00
#
_symmetry.space_group_name_H-M   'P 1'
#
loop_
_entity.id
_entity.type
_entity.pdbx_description
1 polymer ?
#
loop_
_entity_poly.entity_id
_entity_poly.type
_entity_poly.pdbx_seq_one_letter_code
_entity_poly.pdbx_strand_id
1 'polypeptide(L)'
;MAEITFVIPARNLDLLHRTLSMLSFQKEAALRAVVVDPVGSEAVQAVVPDFEPNLPVSVVAVDLTGRPLWKCCLDAAPGAEWVCFLTPGVDFTETSVKRMGRCIDDHEAYDVFHWNLAEPNKKWSLKTRPDRFFTNVFVDGYAAPISSFVFRAKALREAFEADSEAAGMGDAVILAAAKNTGIRTARFERIGYTAPVPTTDLSVQEKEVRSRLAFFRWSERYFGEEYPLGVSDRLALFAGELARLYPSFSPDELKEDLNTFACVNGPIRRMKASSALKSALKARQEALSTPPAEK
;
A
#
# COMPACT_ATOMS: atom_id res chain seq x y z
N MET A 1 -21.71 14.22 -8.19
CA MET A 1 -20.56 13.96 -7.28
C MET A 1 -20.33 12.47 -7.28
N ALA A 2 -19.11 12.05 -7.59
CA ALA A 2 -18.75 10.63 -7.66
C ALA A 2 -18.99 9.93 -6.32
N GLU A 3 -19.62 8.74 -6.37
CA GLU A 3 -19.77 7.87 -5.21
C GLU A 3 -18.49 7.07 -4.99
N ILE A 4 -17.98 7.06 -3.75
CA ILE A 4 -16.80 6.30 -3.38
C ILE A 4 -17.20 5.12 -2.51
N THR A 5 -16.84 3.91 -2.93
CA THR A 5 -17.00 2.71 -2.15
C THR A 5 -15.74 2.46 -1.31
N PHE A 6 -15.86 2.55 0.02
CA PHE A 6 -14.79 2.23 0.94
C PHE A 6 -14.82 0.73 1.24
N VAL A 7 -13.77 0.02 0.86
CA VAL A 7 -13.63 -1.42 1.12
C VAL A 7 -12.67 -1.62 2.29
N ILE A 8 -13.19 -2.19 3.38
CA ILE A 8 -12.54 -2.20 4.69
C ILE A 8 -12.32 -3.65 5.14
N PRO A 9 -11.09 -4.17 5.17
CA PRO A 9 -10.81 -5.47 5.75
C PRO A 9 -11.02 -5.47 7.27
N ALA A 10 -11.91 -6.33 7.77
CA ALA A 10 -12.23 -6.45 9.19
C ALA A 10 -11.15 -7.25 9.94
N ARG A 11 -10.08 -6.56 10.38
CA ARG A 11 -8.98 -7.19 11.15
C ARG A 11 -9.01 -6.88 12.64
N ASN A 12 -9.62 -5.76 13.02
CA ASN A 12 -9.72 -5.30 14.40
C ASN A 12 -11.04 -4.56 14.56
N LEU A 13 -11.90 -5.03 15.47
CA LEU A 13 -13.26 -4.51 15.66
C LEU A 13 -13.28 -3.06 16.15
N ASP A 14 -12.42 -2.69 17.09
CA ASP A 14 -12.39 -1.32 17.63
C ASP A 14 -12.00 -0.30 16.56
N LEU A 15 -10.99 -0.65 15.76
CA LEU A 15 -10.57 0.19 14.63
C LEU A 15 -11.62 0.22 13.53
N LEU A 16 -12.30 -0.90 13.27
CA LEU A 16 -13.42 -0.96 12.33
C LEU A 16 -14.55 -0.03 12.76
N HIS A 17 -15.00 -0.14 14.02
CA HIS A 17 -16.04 0.72 14.57
C HIS A 17 -15.68 2.19 14.46
N ARG A 18 -14.45 2.57 14.83
CA ARG A 18 -13.95 3.93 14.69
C ARG A 18 -13.96 4.41 13.23
N THR A 19 -13.57 3.55 12.29
CA THR A 19 -13.54 3.87 10.86
C THR A 19 -14.95 4.08 10.29
N LEU A 20 -15.89 3.19 10.62
CA LEU A 20 -17.29 3.33 10.21
C LEU A 20 -17.93 4.57 10.83
N SER A 21 -17.65 4.87 12.11
CA SER A 21 -18.09 6.09 12.76
C SER A 21 -17.58 7.33 12.01
N MET A 22 -16.29 7.40 11.67
CA MET A 22 -15.72 8.48 10.90
C MET A 22 -16.39 8.64 9.52
N LEU A 23 -16.68 7.55 8.82
CA LEU A 23 -17.37 7.60 7.54
C LEU A 23 -18.84 8.05 7.68
N SER A 24 -19.53 7.65 8.74
CA SER A 24 -20.93 8.07 8.99
C SER A 24 -21.10 9.57 9.27
N PHE A 25 -20.02 10.24 9.71
CA PHE A 25 -19.98 11.70 9.94
C PHE A 25 -19.59 12.52 8.71
N GLN A 26 -19.34 11.88 7.54
CA GLN A 26 -19.01 12.63 6.33
C GLN A 26 -20.22 13.39 5.80
N LYS A 27 -20.09 14.71 5.68
CA LYS A 27 -21.18 15.60 5.26
C LYS A 27 -21.27 15.72 3.75
N GLU A 28 -22.50 15.66 3.23
CA GLU A 28 -22.80 15.89 1.80
C GLU A 28 -21.92 15.04 0.88
N ALA A 29 -21.60 13.83 1.25
CA ALA A 29 -20.77 12.91 0.48
C ALA A 29 -21.61 11.77 -0.09
N ALA A 30 -21.29 11.35 -1.33
CA ALA A 30 -21.80 10.12 -1.89
C ALA A 30 -20.79 9.00 -1.55
N LEU A 31 -21.15 8.15 -0.60
CA LEU A 31 -20.29 7.07 -0.16
C LEU A 31 -21.06 5.87 0.35
N ARG A 32 -20.43 4.72 0.29
CA ARG A 32 -20.86 3.49 0.97
C ARG A 32 -19.64 2.73 1.48
N ALA A 33 -19.86 1.84 2.45
CA ALA A 33 -18.83 0.96 2.99
C ALA A 33 -19.14 -0.51 2.68
N VAL A 34 -18.08 -1.25 2.32
CA VAL A 34 -18.12 -2.71 2.18
C VAL A 34 -17.09 -3.27 3.16
N VAL A 35 -17.56 -3.93 4.19
CA VAL A 35 -16.70 -4.59 5.17
C VAL A 35 -16.41 -6.00 4.68
N VAL A 36 -15.14 -6.31 4.46
CA VAL A 36 -14.67 -7.64 4.08
C VAL A 36 -14.27 -8.39 5.32
N ASP A 37 -15.05 -9.40 5.66
CA ASP A 37 -14.82 -10.25 6.84
C ASP A 37 -14.22 -11.60 6.41
N PRO A 38 -12.93 -11.85 6.73
CA PRO A 38 -12.27 -13.09 6.35
C PRO A 38 -12.75 -14.31 7.14
N VAL A 39 -13.44 -14.10 8.26
CA VAL A 39 -13.85 -15.18 9.18
C VAL A 39 -15.37 -15.41 9.17
N GLY A 40 -16.15 -14.46 8.66
CA GLY A 40 -17.62 -14.51 8.74
C GLY A 40 -18.12 -14.34 10.19
N SER A 41 -17.52 -13.43 10.94
CA SER A 41 -17.74 -13.26 12.37
C SER A 41 -19.09 -12.59 12.67
N GLU A 42 -19.90 -13.16 13.56
CA GLU A 42 -21.10 -12.50 14.09
C GLU A 42 -20.78 -11.15 14.72
N ALA A 43 -19.60 -11.00 15.31
CA ALA A 43 -19.16 -9.74 15.92
C ALA A 43 -18.99 -8.61 14.90
N VAL A 44 -18.54 -8.90 13.68
CA VAL A 44 -18.46 -7.91 12.59
C VAL A 44 -19.86 -7.52 12.14
N GLN A 45 -20.76 -8.49 12.01
CA GLN A 45 -22.14 -8.21 11.60
C GLN A 45 -22.92 -7.40 12.66
N ALA A 46 -22.62 -7.61 13.95
CA ALA A 46 -23.26 -6.89 15.05
C ALA A 46 -22.90 -5.38 15.08
N VAL A 47 -21.78 -4.98 14.51
CA VAL A 47 -21.34 -3.57 14.48
C VAL A 47 -22.09 -2.74 13.40
N VAL A 48 -22.56 -3.37 12.34
CA VAL A 48 -23.11 -2.66 11.16
C VAL A 48 -24.40 -1.89 11.45
N PRO A 49 -25.40 -2.42 12.19
CA PRO A 49 -26.65 -1.71 12.43
C PRO A 49 -26.50 -0.33 13.08
N ASP A 50 -25.41 -0.12 13.82
CA ASP A 50 -25.15 1.15 14.50
C ASP A 50 -24.94 2.32 13.52
N PHE A 51 -24.59 2.01 12.27
CA PHE A 51 -24.22 3.00 11.25
C PHE A 51 -25.21 3.13 10.10
N GLU A 52 -26.06 2.14 9.86
CA GLU A 52 -27.00 2.07 8.71
C GLU A 52 -27.85 3.32 8.48
N PRO A 53 -28.30 4.08 9.49
CA PRO A 53 -29.09 5.26 9.24
C PRO A 53 -28.32 6.37 8.48
N ASN A 54 -27.00 6.41 8.60
CA ASN A 54 -26.17 7.49 8.07
C ASN A 54 -25.13 7.02 7.02
N LEU A 55 -24.87 5.73 6.96
CA LEU A 55 -23.87 5.13 6.10
C LEU A 55 -24.39 3.80 5.54
N PRO A 56 -24.58 3.67 4.23
CA PRO A 56 -24.85 2.36 3.63
C PRO A 56 -23.66 1.42 3.86
N VAL A 57 -23.84 0.40 4.68
CA VAL A 57 -22.80 -0.60 5.00
C VAL A 57 -23.25 -1.97 4.54
N SER A 58 -22.38 -2.74 3.93
CA SER A 58 -22.58 -4.16 3.68
C SER A 58 -21.40 -4.97 4.21
N VAL A 59 -21.69 -6.17 4.73
CA VAL A 59 -20.66 -7.13 5.17
C VAL A 59 -20.60 -8.27 4.18
N VAL A 60 -19.41 -8.59 3.71
CA VAL A 60 -19.16 -9.69 2.78
C VAL A 60 -18.14 -10.63 3.40
N ALA A 61 -18.57 -11.86 3.68
CA ALA A 61 -17.66 -12.92 4.11
C ALA A 61 -16.82 -13.40 2.91
N VAL A 62 -15.50 -13.38 3.06
CA VAL A 62 -14.58 -13.73 1.98
C VAL A 62 -13.48 -14.64 2.50
N ASP A 63 -13.38 -15.85 1.96
CA ASP A 63 -12.22 -16.70 2.21
C ASP A 63 -10.99 -16.13 1.52
N LEU A 64 -10.01 -15.72 2.33
CA LEU A 64 -8.74 -15.16 1.88
C LEU A 64 -7.64 -16.23 1.73
N THR A 65 -7.93 -17.52 1.99
CA THR A 65 -6.94 -18.58 1.94
C THR A 65 -6.37 -18.73 0.53
N GLY A 66 -5.08 -18.44 0.38
CA GLY A 66 -4.38 -18.51 -0.91
C GLY A 66 -4.84 -17.51 -1.97
N ARG A 67 -5.68 -16.53 -1.61
CA ARG A 67 -6.20 -15.52 -2.54
C ARG A 67 -5.60 -14.14 -2.28
N PRO A 68 -5.31 -13.34 -3.32
CA PRO A 68 -4.81 -11.98 -3.16
C PRO A 68 -5.85 -11.08 -2.47
N LEU A 69 -5.46 -10.46 -1.35
CA LEU A 69 -6.35 -9.63 -0.53
C LEU A 69 -7.09 -8.56 -1.34
N TRP A 70 -6.35 -7.80 -2.16
CA TRP A 70 -6.93 -6.64 -2.86
C TRP A 70 -7.88 -7.05 -3.97
N LYS A 71 -7.64 -8.20 -4.61
CA LYS A 71 -8.60 -8.78 -5.55
C LYS A 71 -9.89 -9.18 -4.83
N CYS A 72 -9.79 -9.87 -3.70
CA CYS A 72 -10.96 -10.24 -2.90
C CYS A 72 -11.75 -9.01 -2.44
N CYS A 73 -11.06 -7.96 -2.03
CA CYS A 73 -11.68 -6.69 -1.66
C CYS A 73 -12.42 -6.04 -2.85
N LEU A 74 -11.83 -6.07 -4.04
CA LEU A 74 -12.49 -5.53 -5.24
C LEU A 74 -13.70 -6.37 -5.66
N ASP A 75 -13.59 -7.69 -5.58
CA ASP A 75 -14.67 -8.63 -5.90
C ASP A 75 -15.87 -8.49 -4.93
N ALA A 76 -15.62 -8.11 -3.67
CA ALA A 76 -16.65 -7.81 -2.68
C ALA A 76 -17.47 -6.54 -3.00
N ALA A 77 -16.99 -5.70 -3.91
CA ALA A 77 -17.63 -4.46 -4.33
C ALA A 77 -17.91 -4.42 -5.85
N PRO A 78 -18.73 -5.37 -6.41
CA PRO A 78 -18.84 -5.54 -7.87
C PRO A 78 -19.48 -4.34 -8.57
N GLY A 79 -20.36 -3.60 -7.91
CA GLY A 79 -21.04 -2.42 -8.46
C GLY A 79 -20.32 -1.10 -8.20
N ALA A 80 -19.13 -1.11 -7.63
CA ALA A 80 -18.38 0.12 -7.38
C ALA A 80 -17.83 0.69 -8.69
N GLU A 81 -17.97 2.00 -8.87
CA GLU A 81 -17.24 2.75 -9.90
C GLU A 81 -15.88 3.22 -9.36
N TRP A 82 -15.88 3.74 -8.14
CA TRP A 82 -14.69 4.18 -7.44
C TRP A 82 -14.51 3.43 -6.14
N VAL A 83 -13.31 2.93 -5.88
CA VAL A 83 -12.97 2.19 -4.68
C VAL A 83 -11.81 2.81 -3.93
N CYS A 84 -11.91 2.81 -2.60
CA CYS A 84 -10.83 3.12 -1.68
C CYS A 84 -10.64 1.92 -0.75
N PHE A 85 -9.47 1.29 -0.76
CA PHE A 85 -9.13 0.23 0.19
C PHE A 85 -8.69 0.87 1.50
N LEU A 86 -9.61 0.99 2.43
CA LEU A 86 -9.39 1.73 3.66
C LEU A 86 -8.88 0.82 4.78
N THR A 87 -7.65 1.06 5.21
CA THR A 87 -7.12 0.40 6.40
C THR A 87 -7.82 0.95 7.64
N PRO A 88 -8.36 0.10 8.54
CA PRO A 88 -8.98 0.56 9.77
C PRO A 88 -8.05 1.46 10.60
N GLY A 89 -8.59 2.56 11.13
CA GLY A 89 -7.85 3.55 11.92
C GLY A 89 -7.44 4.81 11.16
N VAL A 90 -7.77 4.93 9.87
CA VAL A 90 -7.60 6.19 9.11
C VAL A 90 -8.73 7.15 9.50
N ASP A 91 -8.40 8.40 9.75
CA ASP A 91 -9.35 9.46 10.06
C ASP A 91 -9.43 10.50 8.94
N PHE A 92 -10.65 10.87 8.55
CA PHE A 92 -10.94 11.96 7.62
C PHE A 92 -11.65 13.10 8.32
N THR A 93 -11.45 14.34 7.86
CA THR A 93 -12.30 15.44 8.26
C THR A 93 -13.69 15.32 7.64
N GLU A 94 -14.71 15.92 8.24
CA GLU A 94 -16.14 15.82 7.87
C GLU A 94 -16.47 16.11 6.40
N THR A 95 -15.57 16.77 5.66
CA THR A 95 -15.78 17.15 4.26
C THR A 95 -14.79 16.48 3.30
N SER A 96 -13.93 15.58 3.79
CA SER A 96 -12.88 14.98 2.98
C SER A 96 -13.46 14.16 1.81
N VAL A 97 -14.44 13.32 2.07
CA VAL A 97 -15.03 12.45 1.02
C VAL A 97 -15.80 13.28 -0.02
N LYS A 98 -16.49 14.35 0.41
CA LYS A 98 -17.10 15.31 -0.53
C LYS A 98 -16.07 15.93 -1.48
N ARG A 99 -14.91 16.35 -0.93
CA ARG A 99 -13.81 16.91 -1.74
C ARG A 99 -13.21 15.89 -2.71
N MET A 100 -13.07 14.63 -2.25
CA MET A 100 -12.64 13.52 -3.11
C MET A 100 -13.58 13.34 -4.30
N GLY A 101 -14.88 13.21 -4.04
CA GLY A 101 -15.88 13.04 -5.10
C GLY A 101 -15.89 14.18 -6.12
N ARG A 102 -15.78 15.44 -5.66
CA ARG A 102 -15.68 16.59 -6.57
C ARG A 102 -14.39 16.57 -7.39
N CYS A 103 -13.26 16.23 -6.76
CA CYS A 103 -11.98 16.14 -7.48
C CYS A 103 -12.03 15.06 -8.59
N ILE A 104 -12.73 13.97 -8.34
CA ILE A 104 -12.96 12.91 -9.33
C ILE A 104 -13.81 13.45 -10.50
N ASP A 105 -14.93 14.08 -10.21
CA ASP A 105 -15.81 14.67 -11.24
C ASP A 105 -15.09 15.71 -12.12
N ASP A 106 -14.25 16.54 -11.50
CA ASP A 106 -13.49 17.57 -12.20
C ASP A 106 -12.35 17.01 -13.07
N HIS A 107 -12.01 15.71 -12.92
CA HIS A 107 -10.84 15.10 -13.54
C HIS A 107 -11.09 13.66 -14.01
N GLU A 108 -12.14 13.44 -14.78
CA GLU A 108 -12.61 12.13 -15.25
C GLU A 108 -11.57 11.32 -16.06
N ALA A 109 -10.56 11.99 -16.61
CA ALA A 109 -9.51 11.35 -17.40
C ALA A 109 -8.50 10.54 -16.57
N TYR A 110 -8.58 10.57 -15.22
CA TYR A 110 -7.68 9.84 -14.34
C TYR A 110 -8.36 8.62 -13.74
N ASP A 111 -7.58 7.57 -13.53
CA ASP A 111 -8.04 6.34 -12.88
C ASP A 111 -7.59 6.20 -11.43
N VAL A 112 -6.63 7.04 -11.00
CA VAL A 112 -6.07 7.01 -9.65
C VAL A 112 -5.95 8.41 -9.08
N PHE A 113 -6.51 8.59 -7.89
CA PHE A 113 -6.38 9.81 -7.11
C PHE A 113 -5.65 9.50 -5.80
N HIS A 114 -4.75 10.39 -5.42
CA HIS A 114 -3.96 10.26 -4.20
C HIS A 114 -4.03 11.55 -3.37
N TRP A 115 -4.13 11.41 -2.05
CA TRP A 115 -3.94 12.52 -1.12
C TRP A 115 -2.66 12.33 -0.32
N ASN A 116 -1.92 13.41 -0.13
CA ASN A 116 -0.65 13.36 0.57
C ASN A 116 -0.89 13.26 2.09
N LEU A 117 -0.55 12.12 2.68
CA LEU A 117 -0.69 11.88 4.11
C LEU A 117 0.53 12.30 4.92
N ALA A 118 1.71 12.30 4.32
CA ALA A 118 2.94 12.25 5.09
C ALA A 118 3.64 13.61 5.29
N GLU A 119 3.47 14.57 4.35
CA GLU A 119 4.20 15.82 4.45
C GLU A 119 3.37 17.01 3.90
N PRO A 120 2.79 17.86 4.77
CA PRO A 120 1.99 19.01 4.35
C PRO A 120 2.77 20.03 3.51
N ASN A 121 4.10 19.99 3.53
CA ASN A 121 4.96 20.98 2.88
C ASN A 121 5.55 20.52 1.53
N LYS A 122 5.41 19.25 1.13
CA LYS A 122 5.91 18.79 -0.16
C LYS A 122 4.83 18.93 -1.24
N LYS A 123 5.12 19.76 -2.24
CA LYS A 123 4.27 19.95 -3.42
C LYS A 123 4.47 18.76 -4.35
N TRP A 124 3.56 17.80 -4.30
CA TRP A 124 3.43 16.82 -5.37
C TRP A 124 2.98 17.52 -6.65
N SER A 125 3.47 17.05 -7.79
CA SER A 125 2.91 17.45 -9.08
C SER A 125 1.43 17.08 -9.12
N LEU A 126 0.59 17.96 -9.64
CA LEU A 126 -0.84 17.70 -9.85
C LEU A 126 -1.09 16.50 -10.77
N LYS A 127 -0.09 16.11 -11.56
CA LYS A 127 -0.07 14.95 -12.42
C LYS A 127 1.26 14.24 -12.21
N THR A 128 1.22 13.06 -11.62
CA THR A 128 2.41 12.25 -11.39
C THR A 128 2.37 11.02 -12.27
N ARG A 129 3.38 10.84 -13.10
CA ARG A 129 3.56 9.60 -13.86
C ARG A 129 3.90 8.44 -12.93
N PRO A 130 3.55 7.19 -13.26
CA PRO A 130 3.85 6.02 -12.44
C PRO A 130 5.33 5.88 -12.05
N ASP A 131 6.25 6.14 -12.98
CA ASP A 131 7.69 6.11 -12.74
C ASP A 131 8.16 7.14 -11.69
N ARG A 132 7.62 8.35 -11.75
CA ARG A 132 7.91 9.39 -10.75
C ARG A 132 7.28 9.10 -9.41
N PHE A 133 6.05 8.56 -9.41
CA PHE A 133 5.41 8.11 -8.18
C PHE A 133 6.25 7.02 -7.52
N PHE A 134 6.68 6.02 -8.28
CA PHE A 134 7.55 4.97 -7.81
C PHE A 134 8.84 5.54 -7.20
N THR A 135 9.52 6.45 -7.90
CA THR A 135 10.74 7.09 -7.40
C THR A 135 10.47 7.81 -6.07
N ASN A 136 9.44 8.63 -6.00
CA ASN A 136 9.13 9.41 -4.80
C ASN A 136 8.78 8.52 -3.60
N VAL A 137 7.93 7.52 -3.79
CA VAL A 137 7.46 6.67 -2.70
C VAL A 137 8.50 5.63 -2.30
N PHE A 138 9.12 4.97 -3.27
CA PHE A 138 9.95 3.80 -3.01
C PHE A 138 11.44 4.11 -2.97
N VAL A 139 11.91 5.08 -3.73
CA VAL A 139 13.32 5.49 -3.71
C VAL A 139 13.57 6.55 -2.65
N ASP A 140 12.70 7.56 -2.57
CA ASP A 140 12.85 8.68 -1.63
C ASP A 140 12.22 8.38 -0.26
N GLY A 141 11.51 7.28 -0.13
CA GLY A 141 10.99 6.78 1.15
C GLY A 141 9.72 7.48 1.65
N TYR A 142 8.89 8.04 0.75
CA TYR A 142 7.60 8.57 1.15
C TYR A 142 6.63 7.45 1.52
N ALA A 143 5.99 7.57 2.67
CA ALA A 143 4.91 6.66 3.04
C ALA A 143 3.64 7.02 2.24
N ALA A 144 3.21 6.10 1.39
CA ALA A 144 1.95 6.21 0.67
C ALA A 144 1.16 4.90 0.79
N PRO A 145 0.49 4.67 1.93
CA PRO A 145 -0.30 3.46 2.12
C PRO A 145 -1.44 3.40 1.11
N ILE A 146 -1.84 2.20 0.69
CA ILE A 146 -2.93 2.00 -0.27
C ILE A 146 -4.22 2.72 0.14
N SER A 147 -4.44 2.89 1.43
CA SER A 147 -5.57 3.64 1.99
C SER A 147 -5.54 5.15 1.70
N SER A 148 -4.47 5.65 1.10
CA SER A 148 -4.39 7.05 0.62
C SER A 148 -4.78 7.23 -0.84
N PHE A 149 -5.36 6.20 -1.45
CA PHE A 149 -5.72 6.21 -2.87
C PHE A 149 -7.20 5.90 -3.08
N VAL A 150 -7.78 6.54 -4.11
CA VAL A 150 -9.05 6.14 -4.71
C VAL A 150 -8.78 5.71 -6.14
N PHE A 151 -9.31 4.57 -6.51
CA PHE A 151 -9.11 3.93 -7.80
C PHE A 151 -10.41 3.84 -8.59
N ARG A 152 -10.34 4.04 -9.90
CA ARG A 152 -11.42 3.59 -10.77
C ARG A 152 -11.45 2.06 -10.77
N ALA A 153 -12.55 1.47 -10.32
CA ALA A 153 -12.66 0.01 -10.15
C ALA A 153 -12.43 -0.76 -11.45
N LYS A 154 -12.82 -0.19 -12.59
CA LYS A 154 -12.57 -0.76 -13.92
C LYS A 154 -11.06 -0.92 -14.17
N ALA A 155 -10.28 0.14 -13.92
CA ALA A 155 -8.82 0.10 -14.12
C ALA A 155 -8.13 -0.95 -13.22
N LEU A 156 -8.64 -1.15 -11.99
CA LEU A 156 -8.16 -2.22 -11.12
C LEU A 156 -8.50 -3.61 -11.67
N ARG A 157 -9.73 -3.84 -12.17
CA ARG A 157 -10.11 -5.13 -12.74
C ARG A 157 -9.22 -5.48 -13.94
N GLU A 158 -9.05 -4.55 -14.86
CA GLU A 158 -8.17 -4.71 -16.02
C GLU A 158 -6.71 -4.99 -15.60
N ALA A 159 -6.22 -4.29 -14.58
CA ALA A 159 -4.87 -4.50 -14.04
C ALA A 159 -4.70 -5.90 -13.44
N PHE A 160 -5.69 -6.40 -12.69
CA PHE A 160 -5.63 -7.73 -12.07
C PHE A 160 -5.85 -8.88 -13.05
N GLU A 161 -6.56 -8.65 -14.16
CA GLU A 161 -6.67 -9.59 -15.26
C GLU A 161 -5.35 -9.70 -16.04
N ALA A 162 -4.68 -8.55 -16.24
CA ALA A 162 -3.40 -8.51 -16.94
C ALA A 162 -2.24 -9.06 -16.08
N ASP A 163 -2.28 -8.83 -14.76
CA ASP A 163 -1.24 -9.25 -13.82
C ASP A 163 -1.84 -9.57 -12.44
N SER A 164 -2.13 -10.85 -12.21
CA SER A 164 -2.71 -11.32 -10.95
C SER A 164 -1.77 -11.21 -9.75
N GLU A 165 -0.46 -11.14 -9.96
CA GLU A 165 0.52 -10.96 -8.89
C GLU A 165 0.42 -9.56 -8.26
N ALA A 166 0.12 -8.54 -9.08
CA ALA A 166 -0.10 -7.18 -8.59
C ALA A 166 -1.21 -7.11 -7.53
N ALA A 167 -2.24 -7.94 -7.65
CA ALA A 167 -3.38 -7.98 -6.71
C ALA A 167 -3.01 -8.44 -5.29
N GLY A 168 -1.84 -9.05 -5.10
CA GLY A 168 -1.32 -9.48 -3.80
C GLY A 168 -0.50 -8.41 -3.08
N MET A 169 -0.08 -7.35 -3.78
CA MET A 169 0.86 -6.36 -3.29
C MET A 169 0.26 -4.95 -3.40
N GLY A 170 -0.04 -4.31 -2.26
CA GLY A 170 -0.70 -2.99 -2.25
C GLY A 170 -0.01 -1.94 -3.13
N ASP A 171 1.31 -1.93 -3.14
CA ASP A 171 2.11 -1.00 -3.92
C ASP A 171 2.02 -1.28 -5.43
N ALA A 172 1.97 -2.55 -5.82
CA ALA A 172 1.79 -2.96 -7.21
C ALA A 172 0.39 -2.59 -7.75
N VAL A 173 -0.63 -2.68 -6.91
CA VAL A 173 -2.00 -2.25 -7.24
C VAL A 173 -2.02 -0.79 -7.68
N ILE A 174 -1.31 0.08 -6.94
CA ILE A 174 -1.26 1.51 -7.23
C ILE A 174 -0.65 1.76 -8.62
N LEU A 175 0.50 1.13 -8.89
CA LEU A 175 1.20 1.32 -10.16
C LEU A 175 0.44 0.71 -11.34
N ALA A 176 -0.11 -0.49 -11.17
CA ALA A 176 -0.87 -1.17 -12.22
C ALA A 176 -2.12 -0.37 -12.61
N ALA A 177 -2.85 0.15 -11.62
CA ALA A 177 -4.03 1.00 -11.89
C ALA A 177 -3.67 2.35 -12.53
N ALA A 178 -2.49 2.91 -12.23
CA ALA A 178 -2.04 4.20 -12.75
C ALA A 178 -1.40 4.14 -14.14
N LYS A 179 -1.24 2.97 -14.71
CA LYS A 179 -0.43 2.74 -15.92
C LYS A 179 -0.82 3.63 -17.10
N ASN A 180 -2.10 3.81 -17.35
CA ASN A 180 -2.62 4.50 -18.55
C ASN A 180 -2.81 6.01 -18.35
N THR A 181 -3.24 6.44 -17.16
CA THR A 181 -3.62 7.84 -16.90
C THR A 181 -2.73 8.56 -15.91
N GLY A 182 -1.87 7.82 -15.20
CA GLY A 182 -1.06 8.35 -14.12
C GLY A 182 -1.84 8.53 -12.81
N ILE A 183 -1.24 9.29 -11.89
CA ILE A 183 -1.79 9.54 -10.55
C ILE A 183 -2.07 11.02 -10.41
N ARG A 184 -3.32 11.35 -10.08
CA ARG A 184 -3.74 12.72 -9.76
C ARG A 184 -3.65 12.96 -8.27
N THR A 185 -2.94 14.00 -7.88
CA THR A 185 -2.89 14.42 -6.48
C THR A 185 -4.05 15.35 -6.16
N ALA A 186 -4.90 14.95 -5.21
CA ALA A 186 -5.91 15.83 -4.65
C ALA A 186 -5.36 16.54 -3.41
N ARG A 187 -5.61 17.85 -3.28
CA ARG A 187 -5.27 18.59 -2.07
C ARG A 187 -6.36 18.36 -1.03
N PHE A 188 -6.07 17.60 0.01
CA PHE A 188 -6.89 17.53 1.22
C PHE A 188 -6.18 18.21 2.37
N GLU A 189 -6.87 19.15 2.99
CA GLU A 189 -6.44 19.73 4.24
C GLU A 189 -6.78 18.75 5.37
N ARG A 190 -5.78 18.14 5.96
CA ARG A 190 -5.87 17.25 7.12
C ARG A 190 -6.59 15.92 6.86
N ILE A 191 -5.83 14.93 6.53
CA ILE A 191 -6.18 13.52 6.74
C ILE A 191 -5.33 13.06 7.93
N GLY A 192 -5.99 12.75 9.03
CA GLY A 192 -5.34 12.10 10.16
C GLY A 192 -5.09 10.64 9.81
N TYR A 193 -3.85 10.23 9.68
CA TYR A 193 -3.48 8.83 9.59
C TYR A 193 -2.93 8.40 10.95
N THR A 194 -3.63 7.52 11.61
CA THR A 194 -3.04 6.80 12.73
C THR A 194 -2.19 5.68 12.13
N ALA A 195 -0.89 5.92 12.01
CA ALA A 195 0.02 4.85 11.61
C ALA A 195 -0.20 3.64 12.52
N PRO A 196 -0.31 2.42 11.98
CA PRO A 196 -0.31 1.24 12.82
C PRO A 196 0.92 1.28 13.72
N VAL A 197 0.74 0.98 15.00
CA VAL A 197 1.87 0.89 15.94
C VAL A 197 2.84 -0.12 15.36
N PRO A 198 4.13 0.24 15.19
CA PRO A 198 5.12 -0.68 14.66
C PRO A 198 5.08 -1.96 15.49
N THR A 199 4.83 -3.09 14.85
CA THR A 199 4.82 -4.37 15.55
C THR A 199 6.23 -4.75 15.97
N THR A 200 6.37 -5.24 17.18
CA THR A 200 7.59 -5.87 17.67
C THR A 200 7.67 -7.36 17.30
N ASP A 201 6.60 -7.90 16.71
CA ASP A 201 6.56 -9.29 16.27
C ASP A 201 7.43 -9.46 15.01
N LEU A 202 8.53 -10.19 15.19
CA LEU A 202 9.50 -10.46 14.13
C LEU A 202 8.89 -11.20 12.94
N SER A 203 7.89 -12.05 13.17
CA SER A 203 7.23 -12.81 12.08
C SER A 203 6.41 -11.90 11.17
N VAL A 204 5.79 -10.87 11.74
CA VAL A 204 5.04 -9.87 10.97
C VAL A 204 5.99 -8.97 10.19
N GLN A 205 7.07 -8.53 10.84
CA GLN A 205 8.11 -7.74 10.17
C GLN A 205 8.74 -8.53 9.01
N GLU A 206 9.03 -9.82 9.17
CA GLU A 206 9.54 -10.67 8.10
C GLU A 206 8.59 -10.73 6.91
N LYS A 207 7.28 -10.90 7.15
CA LYS A 207 6.27 -10.89 6.07
C LYS A 207 6.23 -9.58 5.31
N GLU A 208 6.31 -8.45 6.01
CA GLU A 208 6.36 -7.13 5.38
C GLU A 208 7.57 -6.98 4.48
N VAL A 209 8.71 -7.44 4.95
CA VAL A 209 9.95 -7.36 4.22
C VAL A 209 9.93 -8.25 2.98
N ARG A 210 9.44 -9.49 3.10
CA ARG A 210 9.26 -10.39 1.94
C ARG A 210 8.28 -9.81 0.92
N SER A 211 7.21 -9.17 1.38
CA SER A 211 6.26 -8.46 0.52
C SER A 211 6.92 -7.32 -0.26
N ARG A 212 7.79 -6.54 0.38
CA ARG A 212 8.55 -5.48 -0.29
C ARG A 212 9.52 -6.04 -1.34
N LEU A 213 10.22 -7.14 -1.03
CA LEU A 213 11.09 -7.79 -2.03
C LEU A 213 10.29 -8.28 -3.24
N ALA A 214 9.17 -8.95 -3.00
CA ALA A 214 8.28 -9.38 -4.08
C ALA A 214 7.83 -8.20 -4.95
N PHE A 215 7.48 -7.07 -4.30
CA PHE A 215 7.12 -5.85 -5.01
C PHE A 215 8.28 -5.31 -5.87
N PHE A 216 9.51 -5.28 -5.37
CA PHE A 216 10.66 -4.84 -6.16
C PHE A 216 10.91 -5.74 -7.38
N ARG A 217 10.84 -7.08 -7.21
CA ARG A 217 10.94 -8.04 -8.32
C ARG A 217 9.84 -7.84 -9.37
N TRP A 218 8.62 -7.61 -8.91
CA TRP A 218 7.49 -7.30 -9.78
C TRP A 218 7.72 -5.97 -10.51
N SER A 219 8.18 -4.94 -9.83
CA SER A 219 8.39 -3.60 -10.41
C SER A 219 9.45 -3.59 -11.52
N GLU A 220 10.46 -4.45 -11.44
CA GLU A 220 11.45 -4.62 -12.51
C GLU A 220 10.77 -5.07 -13.81
N ARG A 221 9.89 -6.06 -13.76
CA ARG A 221 9.12 -6.52 -14.92
C ARG A 221 8.15 -5.46 -15.43
N TYR A 222 7.54 -4.73 -14.51
CA TYR A 222 6.57 -3.69 -14.82
C TYR A 222 7.19 -2.51 -15.58
N PHE A 223 8.35 -2.03 -15.15
CA PHE A 223 9.05 -0.90 -15.78
C PHE A 223 9.96 -1.32 -16.93
N GLY A 224 10.51 -2.54 -16.93
CA GLY A 224 11.44 -3.01 -17.94
C GLY A 224 12.64 -2.05 -18.11
N GLU A 225 12.88 -1.59 -19.34
CA GLU A 225 13.97 -0.67 -19.66
C GLU A 225 13.79 0.75 -19.05
N GLU A 226 12.56 1.11 -18.68
CA GLU A 226 12.24 2.42 -18.06
C GLU A 226 12.40 2.40 -16.53
N TYR A 227 13.11 1.42 -15.98
CA TYR A 227 13.25 1.27 -14.54
C TYR A 227 13.89 2.50 -13.89
N PRO A 228 13.28 3.11 -12.86
CA PRO A 228 13.75 4.36 -12.28
C PRO A 228 15.15 4.25 -11.68
N LEU A 229 15.97 5.26 -11.94
CA LEU A 229 17.31 5.36 -11.37
C LEU A 229 17.25 5.48 -9.84
N GLY A 230 18.17 4.83 -9.13
CA GLY A 230 18.27 4.88 -7.67
C GLY A 230 17.59 3.74 -6.92
N VAL A 231 16.76 2.94 -7.59
CA VAL A 231 16.11 1.78 -6.97
C VAL A 231 17.12 0.76 -6.46
N SER A 232 18.21 0.52 -7.20
CA SER A 232 19.30 -0.37 -6.75
C SER A 232 19.96 0.08 -5.45
N ASP A 233 20.10 1.39 -5.22
CA ASP A 233 20.70 1.91 -3.98
C ASP A 233 19.77 1.65 -2.80
N ARG A 234 18.46 1.82 -2.98
CA ARG A 234 17.44 1.49 -1.96
C ARG A 234 17.32 0.01 -1.70
N LEU A 235 17.40 -0.80 -2.75
CA LEU A 235 17.38 -2.25 -2.61
C LEU A 235 18.59 -2.75 -1.82
N ALA A 236 19.76 -2.16 -2.04
CA ALA A 236 20.96 -2.48 -1.28
C ALA A 236 20.82 -2.14 0.21
N LEU A 237 20.26 -0.97 0.54
CA LEU A 237 19.96 -0.58 1.92
C LEU A 237 18.94 -1.53 2.55
N PHE A 238 17.89 -1.85 1.83
CA PHE A 238 16.83 -2.73 2.28
C PHE A 238 17.32 -4.18 2.46
N ALA A 239 18.15 -4.69 1.55
CA ALA A 239 18.81 -5.98 1.70
C ALA A 239 19.74 -6.00 2.93
N GLY A 240 20.38 -4.87 3.24
CA GLY A 240 21.17 -4.68 4.44
C GLY A 240 20.35 -4.75 5.72
N GLU A 241 19.20 -4.11 5.76
CA GLU A 241 18.26 -4.19 6.88
C GLU A 241 17.73 -5.61 7.06
N LEU A 242 17.40 -6.29 5.97
CA LEU A 242 17.01 -7.68 5.95
C LEU A 242 18.05 -8.61 6.55
N ALA A 243 19.28 -8.55 6.05
CA ALA A 243 20.36 -9.39 6.51
C ALA A 243 20.65 -9.19 8.02
N ARG A 244 20.42 -7.99 8.55
CA ARG A 244 20.58 -7.67 9.95
C ARG A 244 19.46 -8.23 10.84
N LEU A 245 18.20 -8.12 10.37
CA LEU A 245 17.02 -8.43 11.17
C LEU A 245 16.62 -9.90 11.12
N TYR A 246 16.96 -10.61 10.03
CA TYR A 246 16.46 -11.96 9.76
C TYR A 246 17.54 -13.00 9.52
N PRO A 247 17.93 -13.72 10.59
CA PRO A 247 18.94 -14.79 10.51
C PRO A 247 18.61 -15.91 9.51
N SER A 248 17.33 -16.16 9.27
CA SER A 248 16.83 -17.20 8.37
C SER A 248 16.93 -16.85 6.87
N PHE A 249 17.25 -15.58 6.55
CA PHE A 249 17.34 -15.15 5.15
C PHE A 249 18.66 -15.61 4.52
N SER A 250 18.59 -16.31 3.38
CA SER A 250 19.80 -16.74 2.70
C SER A 250 20.54 -15.54 2.10
N PRO A 251 21.84 -15.35 2.43
CA PRO A 251 22.65 -14.31 1.80
C PRO A 251 22.74 -14.47 0.27
N ASP A 252 22.60 -15.70 -0.24
CA ASP A 252 22.69 -15.98 -1.67
C ASP A 252 21.43 -15.55 -2.41
N GLU A 253 20.23 -15.70 -1.82
CA GLU A 253 18.99 -15.13 -2.38
C GLU A 253 19.09 -13.62 -2.54
N LEU A 254 19.56 -12.91 -1.51
CA LEU A 254 19.76 -11.46 -1.58
C LEU A 254 20.83 -11.07 -2.59
N LYS A 255 21.88 -11.88 -2.74
CA LYS A 255 22.96 -11.62 -3.69
C LYS A 255 22.50 -11.77 -5.12
N GLU A 256 21.63 -12.74 -5.40
CA GLU A 256 21.04 -12.93 -6.71
C GLU A 256 20.15 -11.76 -7.11
N ASP A 257 19.24 -11.35 -6.23
CA ASP A 257 18.39 -10.16 -6.43
C ASP A 257 19.22 -8.90 -6.66
N LEU A 258 20.22 -8.65 -5.82
CA LEU A 258 21.12 -7.50 -5.96
C LEU A 258 21.91 -7.52 -7.25
N ASN A 259 22.32 -8.69 -7.74
CA ASN A 259 23.01 -8.81 -9.01
C ASN A 259 22.08 -8.51 -10.18
N THR A 260 20.85 -9.00 -10.15
CA THR A 260 19.83 -8.73 -11.17
C THR A 260 19.57 -7.23 -11.27
N PHE A 261 19.28 -6.59 -10.15
CA PHE A 261 19.04 -5.13 -10.10
C PHE A 261 20.27 -4.27 -10.41
N ALA A 262 21.48 -4.73 -10.07
CA ALA A 262 22.70 -4.00 -10.36
C ALA A 262 23.08 -4.04 -11.85
N CYS A 263 22.68 -5.05 -12.61
CA CYS A 263 22.94 -5.13 -14.05
C CYS A 263 22.28 -3.98 -14.83
N VAL A 264 21.12 -3.52 -14.37
CA VAL A 264 20.36 -2.42 -15.01
C VAL A 264 21.00 -1.04 -14.78
N ASN A 265 21.82 -0.86 -13.74
CA ASN A 265 22.23 0.46 -13.24
C ASN A 265 23.74 0.79 -13.32
N GLY A 266 24.52 -0.05 -13.98
CA GLY A 266 25.94 0.19 -14.25
C GLY A 266 26.93 -0.17 -13.12
N PRO A 267 28.25 -0.19 -13.41
CA PRO A 267 29.26 -0.80 -12.54
C PRO A 267 29.46 -0.09 -11.20
N ILE A 268 29.29 1.23 -11.12
CA ILE A 268 29.51 1.99 -9.88
C ILE A 268 28.41 1.67 -8.85
N ARG A 269 27.17 1.54 -9.29
CA ARG A 269 26.04 1.19 -8.40
C ARG A 269 26.11 -0.25 -7.94
N ARG A 270 26.57 -1.15 -8.80
CA ARG A 270 26.86 -2.54 -8.45
C ARG A 270 27.88 -2.64 -7.32
N MET A 271 28.95 -1.82 -7.37
CA MET A 271 29.94 -1.76 -6.28
C MET A 271 29.32 -1.26 -4.97
N LYS A 272 28.49 -0.20 -5.01
CA LYS A 272 27.82 0.33 -3.83
C LYS A 272 26.86 -0.69 -3.20
N ALA A 273 26.03 -1.35 -4.01
CA ALA A 273 25.13 -2.41 -3.56
C ALA A 273 25.89 -3.57 -2.91
N SER A 274 26.96 -4.04 -3.54
CA SER A 274 27.83 -5.09 -2.99
C SER A 274 28.53 -4.68 -1.69
N SER A 275 28.96 -3.42 -1.57
CA SER A 275 29.56 -2.88 -0.35
C SER A 275 28.55 -2.78 0.80
N ALA A 276 27.32 -2.31 0.52
CA ALA A 276 26.24 -2.24 1.52
C ALA A 276 25.86 -3.63 2.04
N LEU A 277 25.76 -4.62 1.16
CA LEU A 277 25.48 -6.01 1.53
C LEU A 277 26.60 -6.58 2.42
N LYS A 278 27.87 -6.39 2.05
CA LYS A 278 29.00 -6.85 2.88
C LYS A 278 28.99 -6.22 4.26
N SER A 279 28.73 -4.92 4.36
CA SER A 279 28.65 -4.22 5.64
C SER A 279 27.50 -4.74 6.51
N ALA A 280 26.35 -5.04 5.92
CA ALA A 280 25.20 -5.59 6.61
C ALA A 280 25.44 -7.02 7.12
N LEU A 281 26.05 -7.87 6.31
CA LEU A 281 26.44 -9.23 6.71
C LEU A 281 27.45 -9.22 7.85
N LYS A 282 28.41 -8.29 7.82
CA LYS A 282 29.37 -8.10 8.91
C LYS A 282 28.68 -7.66 10.21
N ALA A 283 27.83 -6.65 10.14
CA ALA A 283 27.07 -6.17 11.30
C ALA A 283 26.18 -7.27 11.91
N ARG A 284 25.59 -8.14 11.08
CA ARG A 284 24.85 -9.32 11.54
C ARG A 284 25.74 -10.32 12.26
N GLN A 285 26.91 -10.65 11.73
CA GLN A 285 27.86 -11.54 12.40
C GLN A 285 28.27 -11.00 13.77
N GLU A 286 28.55 -9.70 13.87
CA GLU A 286 28.89 -9.03 15.12
C GLU A 286 27.73 -9.10 16.13
N ALA A 287 26.48 -8.86 15.68
CA ALA A 287 25.30 -8.95 16.55
C ALA A 287 25.03 -10.37 17.06
N LEU A 288 25.27 -11.41 16.25
CA LEU A 288 25.12 -12.82 16.65
C LEU A 288 26.25 -13.31 17.56
N SER A 289 27.43 -12.69 17.51
CA SER A 289 28.58 -13.03 18.38
C SER A 289 28.59 -12.28 19.71
N THR A 290 27.74 -11.29 19.88
CA THR A 290 27.60 -10.59 21.18
C THR A 290 26.60 -11.33 22.05
N PRO A 291 27.02 -11.89 23.22
CA PRO A 291 26.09 -12.56 24.12
C PRO A 291 25.01 -11.58 24.55
N PRO A 292 23.74 -12.04 24.74
CA PRO A 292 22.69 -11.19 25.26
C PRO A 292 23.14 -10.61 26.62
N ALA A 293 23.03 -9.29 26.74
CA ALA A 293 23.31 -8.63 28.03
C ALA A 293 22.38 -9.24 29.07
N GLU A 294 22.97 -9.90 30.08
CA GLU A 294 22.23 -10.40 31.22
C GLU A 294 21.46 -9.23 31.86
N LYS A 295 20.13 -9.37 31.88
CA LYS A 295 19.23 -8.44 32.57
C LYS A 295 18.92 -8.98 33.96
#